data_3134875772445826a5fe26a13c0c50d4
#
_entry.id   3134875772445826a5fe26a13c0c50d4
#
_cell.length_a   1.000
_cell.length_b   1.000
_cell.length_c   1.000
_cell.angle_alpha   90.00
_cell.angle_beta   90.00
_cell.angle_gamma   90.00
#
_symmetry.space_group_name_H-M   'P 1'
#
loop_
_entity.id
_entity.type
_entity.pdbx_description
1 polymer ?
#
loop_
_entity_poly.entity_id
_entity_poly.type
_entity_poly.pdbx_seq_one_letter_code
_entity_poly.pdbx_strand_id
1 'polypeptide(L)'
;MENTYKAAGVDIKAGDETVDRIKVLAKSTFTKNVLSGIGHFGAFFEADFPGYQKPVLVSSVDGVGTKLKIAFLMNKHYTVGQDLVNHCVNDIAVCGAKPLYFMDYFAVGKLVPDVAEQIIKGFATACIENGVALIGGETAEMPGFYTEGEYDISGTIVGVVEKSKIIDGTNVNLGDVLIGFKSVGL
;
A
#
# COMPACT_ATOMS: atom_id res chain seq x y z
N MET A 1 15.75 1.43 -37.18
CA MET A 1 15.45 0.83 -35.88
C MET A 1 14.06 1.31 -35.50
N GLU A 2 13.10 0.42 -35.35
CA GLU A 2 11.78 0.82 -34.84
C GLU A 2 11.93 1.33 -33.41
N ASN A 3 11.62 2.60 -33.20
CA ASN A 3 11.50 3.19 -31.86
C ASN A 3 10.18 2.68 -31.22
N THR A 4 10.23 1.50 -30.64
CA THR A 4 9.08 0.93 -29.91
C THR A 4 9.36 0.98 -28.42
N TYR A 5 8.33 1.10 -27.58
CA TYR A 5 8.43 0.98 -26.12
C TYR A 5 9.17 -0.31 -25.71
N LYS A 6 8.90 -1.42 -26.41
CA LYS A 6 9.57 -2.71 -26.17
C LYS A 6 11.06 -2.66 -26.44
N ALA A 7 11.52 -1.93 -27.48
CA ALA A 7 12.93 -1.73 -27.77
C ALA A 7 13.61 -0.83 -26.70
N ALA A 8 12.84 0.03 -26.04
CA ALA A 8 13.28 0.83 -24.90
C ALA A 8 13.22 0.08 -23.54
N GLY A 9 12.79 -1.20 -23.55
CA GLY A 9 12.74 -2.05 -22.36
C GLY A 9 11.40 -2.02 -21.58
N VAL A 10 10.36 -1.37 -22.12
CA VAL A 10 9.02 -1.30 -21.51
C VAL A 10 8.06 -2.23 -22.25
N ASP A 11 7.49 -3.21 -21.55
CA ASP A 11 6.55 -4.17 -22.14
C ASP A 11 5.08 -3.81 -21.80
N ILE A 12 4.41 -3.08 -22.72
CA ILE A 12 3.02 -2.65 -22.57
C ILE A 12 2.08 -3.85 -22.33
N LYS A 13 2.33 -5.00 -22.97
CA LYS A 13 1.49 -6.18 -22.77
C LYS A 13 1.59 -6.75 -21.37
N ALA A 14 2.80 -6.78 -20.80
CA ALA A 14 3.01 -7.16 -19.40
C ALA A 14 2.31 -6.17 -18.44
N GLY A 15 2.32 -4.88 -18.78
CA GLY A 15 1.56 -3.85 -18.07
C GLY A 15 0.06 -4.11 -18.09
N ASP A 16 -0.52 -4.30 -19.27
CA ASP A 16 -1.95 -4.57 -19.44
C ASP A 16 -2.37 -5.85 -18.69
N GLU A 17 -1.60 -6.93 -18.83
CA GLU A 17 -1.84 -8.20 -18.13
C GLU A 17 -1.76 -8.01 -16.60
N THR A 18 -0.79 -7.27 -16.11
CA THR A 18 -0.66 -6.97 -14.68
C THR A 18 -1.89 -6.21 -14.19
N VAL A 19 -2.31 -5.16 -14.88
CA VAL A 19 -3.49 -4.36 -14.52
C VAL A 19 -4.75 -5.24 -14.47
N ASP A 20 -4.95 -6.14 -15.42
CA ASP A 20 -6.13 -7.02 -15.42
C ASP A 20 -6.14 -7.99 -14.24
N ARG A 21 -5.00 -8.53 -13.88
CA ARG A 21 -4.85 -9.41 -12.69
C ARG A 21 -5.10 -8.67 -11.38
N ILE A 22 -4.54 -7.47 -11.21
CA ILE A 22 -4.64 -6.70 -9.96
C ILE A 22 -6.00 -6.05 -9.74
N LYS A 23 -6.76 -5.74 -10.79
CA LYS A 23 -8.12 -5.17 -10.68
C LYS A 23 -9.05 -5.99 -9.79
N VAL A 24 -9.01 -7.31 -9.91
CA VAL A 24 -9.85 -8.22 -9.11
C VAL A 24 -9.42 -8.18 -7.64
N LEU A 25 -8.11 -8.20 -7.39
CA LEU A 25 -7.55 -8.13 -6.04
C LEU A 25 -7.89 -6.80 -5.36
N ALA A 26 -7.68 -5.68 -6.03
CA ALA A 26 -8.02 -4.37 -5.50
C ALA A 26 -9.53 -4.24 -5.23
N LYS A 27 -10.37 -4.68 -6.15
CA LYS A 27 -11.84 -4.65 -6.00
C LYS A 27 -12.32 -5.44 -4.78
N SER A 28 -11.65 -6.53 -4.40
CA SER A 28 -12.01 -7.32 -3.21
C SER A 28 -11.84 -6.57 -1.89
N THR A 29 -11.08 -5.47 -1.88
CA THR A 29 -10.84 -4.63 -0.71
C THR A 29 -11.84 -3.47 -0.58
N PHE A 30 -12.66 -3.22 -1.61
CA PHE A 30 -13.47 -2.01 -1.68
C PHE A 30 -14.50 -1.95 -0.56
N THR A 31 -14.55 -0.80 0.10
CA THR A 31 -15.58 -0.44 1.06
C THR A 31 -16.71 0.33 0.36
N LYS A 32 -17.81 0.57 1.07
CA LYS A 32 -18.95 1.36 0.54
C LYS A 32 -18.58 2.77 0.11
N ASN A 33 -17.49 3.31 0.63
CA ASN A 33 -17.03 4.67 0.34
C ASN A 33 -16.21 4.78 -0.96
N VAL A 34 -15.82 3.65 -1.57
CA VAL A 34 -15.08 3.68 -2.85
C VAL A 34 -16.07 3.88 -4.00
N LEU A 35 -15.93 4.98 -4.74
CA LEU A 35 -16.86 5.37 -5.81
C LEU A 35 -16.34 5.06 -7.21
N SER A 36 -15.08 4.65 -7.37
CA SER A 36 -14.47 4.35 -8.68
C SER A 36 -13.76 3.00 -8.67
N GLY A 37 -13.64 2.40 -9.84
CA GLY A 37 -12.77 1.23 -10.06
C GLY A 37 -11.31 1.62 -10.31
N ILE A 38 -10.44 0.60 -10.43
CA ILE A 38 -9.05 0.77 -10.87
C ILE A 38 -9.00 1.09 -12.37
N GLY A 39 -8.12 2.00 -12.76
CA GLY A 39 -7.86 2.38 -14.16
C GLY A 39 -8.27 3.81 -14.52
N HIS A 40 -8.73 4.60 -13.57
CA HIS A 40 -8.88 6.05 -13.70
C HIS A 40 -7.59 6.77 -13.26
N PHE A 41 -7.38 8.01 -13.72
CA PHE A 41 -6.26 8.83 -13.28
C PHE A 41 -6.31 9.22 -11.80
N GLY A 42 -7.50 9.21 -11.20
CA GLY A 42 -7.70 9.45 -9.79
C GLY A 42 -8.73 8.48 -9.21
N ALA A 43 -8.56 8.10 -7.97
CA ALA A 43 -9.52 7.31 -7.23
C ALA A 43 -10.48 8.23 -6.46
N PHE A 44 -11.76 7.85 -6.42
CA PHE A 44 -12.79 8.60 -5.70
C PHE A 44 -13.19 7.85 -4.43
N PHE A 45 -13.07 8.54 -3.32
CA PHE A 45 -13.48 8.02 -2.01
C PHE A 45 -14.43 9.01 -1.35
N GLU A 46 -15.62 8.54 -0.98
CA GLU A 46 -16.64 9.37 -0.35
C GLU A 46 -16.24 9.73 1.08
N ALA A 47 -16.15 11.02 1.36
CA ALA A 47 -15.80 11.55 2.68
C ALA A 47 -17.04 11.63 3.61
N ASP A 48 -17.78 10.53 3.73
CA ASP A 48 -18.89 10.37 4.67
C ASP A 48 -18.42 9.60 5.91
N PHE A 49 -18.31 10.30 7.03
CA PHE A 49 -17.80 9.76 8.30
C PHE A 49 -18.87 9.85 9.40
N PRO A 50 -19.90 8.99 9.38
CA PRO A 50 -20.94 9.02 10.38
C PRO A 50 -20.37 8.78 11.79
N GLY A 51 -20.76 9.63 12.73
CA GLY A 51 -20.26 9.60 14.12
C GLY A 51 -19.05 10.50 14.40
N TYR A 52 -18.48 11.12 13.38
CA TYR A 52 -17.45 12.16 13.54
C TYR A 52 -18.12 13.55 13.53
N GLN A 53 -17.73 14.42 14.46
CA GLN A 53 -18.19 15.83 14.49
C GLN A 53 -17.18 16.74 13.79
N LYS A 54 -15.90 16.49 13.98
CA LYS A 54 -14.78 17.22 13.39
C LYS A 54 -13.74 16.24 12.87
N PRO A 55 -14.01 15.55 11.74
CA PRO A 55 -13.08 14.57 11.19
C PRO A 55 -11.79 15.25 10.74
N VAL A 56 -10.66 14.64 11.08
CA VAL A 56 -9.32 15.03 10.63
C VAL A 56 -8.72 13.85 9.88
N LEU A 57 -8.21 14.12 8.67
CA LEU A 57 -7.48 13.10 7.90
C LEU A 57 -6.05 13.00 8.41
N VAL A 58 -5.57 11.77 8.51
CA VAL A 58 -4.20 11.43 8.89
C VAL A 58 -3.61 10.62 7.74
N SER A 59 -2.40 10.98 7.31
CA SER A 59 -1.71 10.30 6.20
C SER A 59 -0.30 9.92 6.62
N SER A 60 0.16 8.77 6.18
CA SER A 60 1.55 8.35 6.24
C SER A 60 1.98 7.74 4.92
N VAL A 61 3.28 7.76 4.64
CA VAL A 61 3.90 7.09 3.51
C VAL A 61 5.17 6.39 3.98
N ASP A 62 5.34 5.13 3.60
CA ASP A 62 6.53 4.36 3.96
C ASP A 62 6.85 3.32 2.87
N GLY A 63 8.02 2.69 3.00
CA GLY A 63 8.50 1.59 2.17
C GLY A 63 8.86 0.37 3.03
N VAL A 64 9.13 -0.76 2.37
CA VAL A 64 9.58 -1.98 3.06
C VAL A 64 11.07 -1.91 3.43
N GLY A 65 11.86 -1.24 2.60
CA GLY A 65 13.30 -1.11 2.80
C GLY A 65 14.07 -2.42 2.54
N THR A 66 15.14 -2.64 3.29
CA THR A 66 16.11 -3.72 2.99
C THR A 66 15.57 -5.14 3.16
N LYS A 67 14.40 -5.34 3.78
CA LYS A 67 13.71 -6.64 3.81
C LYS A 67 13.37 -7.17 2.41
N LEU A 68 13.26 -6.29 1.41
CA LEU A 68 13.09 -6.68 0.01
C LEU A 68 14.20 -7.61 -0.48
N LYS A 69 15.44 -7.44 -0.01
CA LYS A 69 16.55 -8.34 -0.37
C LYS A 69 16.28 -9.79 0.05
N ILE A 70 15.58 -10.01 1.15
CA ILE A 70 15.18 -11.35 1.59
C ILE A 70 14.11 -11.91 0.64
N ALA A 71 13.14 -11.09 0.23
CA ALA A 71 12.12 -11.48 -0.73
C ALA A 71 12.74 -11.91 -2.07
N PHE A 72 13.74 -11.17 -2.56
CA PHE A 72 14.49 -11.50 -3.78
C PHE A 72 15.24 -12.81 -3.65
N LEU A 73 16.00 -13.00 -2.57
CA LEU A 73 16.77 -14.21 -2.32
C LEU A 73 15.89 -15.46 -2.19
N MET A 74 14.71 -15.32 -1.60
CA MET A 74 13.76 -16.42 -1.39
C MET A 74 12.78 -16.61 -2.54
N ASN A 75 12.75 -15.68 -3.49
CA ASN A 75 11.72 -15.58 -4.54
C ASN A 75 10.29 -15.67 -3.96
N LYS A 76 10.06 -14.91 -2.88
CA LYS A 76 8.77 -14.82 -2.18
C LYS A 76 8.38 -13.36 -2.00
N HIS A 77 7.33 -12.94 -2.70
CA HIS A 77 6.97 -11.54 -2.85
C HIS A 77 5.66 -11.16 -2.15
N TYR A 78 4.87 -12.13 -1.74
CA TYR A 78 3.56 -11.92 -1.12
C TYR A 78 3.66 -11.26 0.28
N THR A 79 4.59 -11.72 1.10
CA THR A 79 4.69 -11.28 2.50
C THR A 79 5.14 -9.82 2.65
N VAL A 80 5.99 -9.33 1.73
CA VAL A 80 6.43 -7.91 1.76
C VAL A 80 5.29 -6.96 1.40
N GLY A 81 4.31 -7.42 0.61
CA GLY A 81 3.08 -6.66 0.38
C GLY A 81 2.24 -6.51 1.66
N GLN A 82 2.04 -7.60 2.40
CA GLN A 82 1.34 -7.54 3.70
C GLN A 82 2.08 -6.64 4.70
N ASP A 83 3.41 -6.77 4.75
CA ASP A 83 4.27 -5.98 5.64
C ASP A 83 4.10 -4.47 5.39
N LEU A 84 4.13 -4.04 4.13
CA LEU A 84 3.99 -2.62 3.78
C LEU A 84 2.65 -2.03 4.25
N VAL A 85 1.54 -2.70 3.98
CA VAL A 85 0.22 -2.19 4.38
C VAL A 85 0.10 -2.13 5.90
N ASN A 86 0.52 -3.19 6.61
CA ASN A 86 0.46 -3.24 8.07
C ASN A 86 1.37 -2.19 8.72
N HIS A 87 2.54 -1.93 8.13
CA HIS A 87 3.45 -0.88 8.56
C HIS A 87 2.77 0.50 8.47
N CYS A 88 2.24 0.84 7.29
CA CYS A 88 1.53 2.10 7.09
C CYS A 88 0.29 2.25 8.00
N VAL A 89 -0.46 1.15 8.22
CA VAL A 89 -1.61 1.16 9.14
C VAL A 89 -1.16 1.46 10.57
N ASN A 90 -0.06 0.87 11.02
CA ASN A 90 0.49 1.13 12.36
C ASN A 90 0.87 2.60 12.55
N ASP A 91 1.45 3.24 11.52
CA ASP A 91 1.85 4.64 11.58
C ASP A 91 0.68 5.59 11.88
N ILE A 92 -0.48 5.36 11.30
CA ILE A 92 -1.65 6.19 11.57
C ILE A 92 -2.44 5.74 12.79
N ALA A 93 -2.35 4.46 13.16
CA ALA A 93 -3.00 3.91 14.34
C ALA A 93 -2.46 4.54 15.63
N VAL A 94 -1.14 4.81 15.70
CA VAL A 94 -0.53 5.49 16.86
C VAL A 94 -1.05 6.92 17.04
N CYS A 95 -1.58 7.53 15.98
CA CYS A 95 -2.25 8.84 16.04
C CYS A 95 -3.74 8.75 16.43
N GLY A 96 -4.26 7.53 16.67
CA GLY A 96 -5.68 7.28 16.95
C GLY A 96 -6.58 7.26 15.72
N ALA A 97 -6.01 7.20 14.51
CA ALA A 97 -6.76 7.23 13.27
C ALA A 97 -7.26 5.84 12.85
N LYS A 98 -8.48 5.79 12.33
CA LYS A 98 -9.03 4.64 11.64
C LYS A 98 -8.59 4.67 10.17
N PRO A 99 -7.98 3.63 9.63
CA PRO A 99 -7.57 3.61 8.23
C PRO A 99 -8.80 3.60 7.30
N LEU A 100 -8.66 4.21 6.13
CA LEU A 100 -9.70 4.36 5.11
C LEU A 100 -9.29 3.70 3.80
N TYR A 101 -8.19 4.16 3.20
CA TYR A 101 -7.69 3.65 1.93
C TYR A 101 -6.18 3.69 1.84
N PHE A 102 -5.67 2.87 0.93
CA PHE A 102 -4.26 2.69 0.64
C PHE A 102 -4.01 2.86 -0.86
N MET A 103 -2.88 3.44 -1.20
CA MET A 103 -2.35 3.55 -2.56
C MET A 103 -0.89 3.10 -2.55
N ASP A 104 -0.50 2.33 -3.56
CA ASP A 104 0.87 1.82 -3.68
C ASP A 104 1.67 2.51 -4.78
N TYR A 105 2.99 2.42 -4.64
CA TYR A 105 3.96 2.65 -5.70
C TYR A 105 4.83 1.42 -5.83
N PHE A 106 4.80 0.80 -7.01
CA PHE A 106 5.63 -0.35 -7.36
C PHE A 106 6.55 0.02 -8.52
N ALA A 107 7.87 0.06 -8.26
CA ALA A 107 8.88 0.42 -9.23
C ALA A 107 9.82 -0.76 -9.50
N VAL A 108 10.05 -1.09 -10.76
CA VAL A 108 10.79 -2.28 -11.17
C VAL A 108 11.61 -2.03 -12.44
N GLY A 109 12.74 -2.70 -12.59
CA GLY A 109 13.55 -2.61 -13.81
C GLY A 109 12.90 -3.30 -15.01
N LYS A 110 12.26 -4.46 -14.75
CA LYS A 110 11.50 -5.24 -15.74
C LYS A 110 10.27 -5.84 -15.09
N LEU A 111 9.12 -5.52 -15.61
CA LEU A 111 7.84 -5.98 -15.05
C LEU A 111 7.62 -7.48 -15.34
N VAL A 112 7.43 -8.23 -14.26
CA VAL A 112 7.06 -9.64 -14.27
C VAL A 112 5.66 -9.78 -13.64
N PRO A 113 4.61 -10.07 -14.43
CA PRO A 113 3.23 -10.09 -13.94
C PRO A 113 3.02 -11.00 -12.71
N ASP A 114 3.65 -12.16 -12.67
CA ASP A 114 3.52 -13.09 -11.54
C ASP A 114 4.09 -12.54 -10.22
N VAL A 115 5.17 -11.75 -10.29
CA VAL A 115 5.77 -11.08 -9.12
C VAL A 115 4.86 -9.94 -8.66
N ALA A 116 4.41 -9.10 -9.59
CA ALA A 116 3.49 -8.01 -9.31
C ALA A 116 2.19 -8.53 -8.67
N GLU A 117 1.60 -9.60 -9.21
CA GLU A 117 0.40 -10.22 -8.67
C GLU A 117 0.60 -10.69 -7.21
N GLN A 118 1.74 -11.32 -6.89
CA GLN A 118 2.04 -11.73 -5.53
C GLN A 118 2.11 -10.55 -4.57
N ILE A 119 2.78 -9.45 -4.95
CA ILE A 119 2.90 -8.24 -4.14
C ILE A 119 1.52 -7.64 -3.89
N ILE A 120 0.75 -7.42 -4.94
CA ILE A 120 -0.59 -6.81 -4.85
C ILE A 120 -1.56 -7.72 -4.09
N LYS A 121 -1.43 -9.04 -4.21
CA LYS A 121 -2.19 -9.98 -3.37
C LYS A 121 -1.85 -9.81 -1.89
N GLY A 122 -0.59 -9.56 -1.56
CA GLY A 122 -0.18 -9.21 -0.20
C GLY A 122 -0.83 -7.91 0.28
N PHE A 123 -0.82 -6.85 -0.54
CA PHE A 123 -1.52 -5.60 -0.23
C PHE A 123 -3.01 -5.85 0.01
N ALA A 124 -3.69 -6.54 -0.92
CA ALA A 124 -5.12 -6.80 -0.81
C ALA A 124 -5.49 -7.58 0.45
N THR A 125 -4.70 -8.60 0.82
CA THR A 125 -4.94 -9.39 2.03
C THR A 125 -4.86 -8.50 3.28
N ALA A 126 -3.78 -7.74 3.45
CA ALA A 126 -3.63 -6.87 4.61
C ALA A 126 -4.66 -5.72 4.59
N CYS A 127 -5.03 -5.20 3.43
CA CYS A 127 -6.10 -4.22 3.31
C CYS A 127 -7.44 -4.78 3.80
N ILE A 128 -7.81 -6.01 3.43
CA ILE A 128 -9.02 -6.68 3.90
C ILE A 128 -8.98 -6.86 5.42
N GLU A 129 -7.87 -7.37 5.96
CA GLU A 129 -7.68 -7.60 7.40
C GLU A 129 -7.84 -6.32 8.23
N ASN A 130 -7.39 -5.18 7.69
CA ASN A 130 -7.47 -3.88 8.36
C ASN A 130 -8.72 -3.05 7.99
N GLY A 131 -9.59 -3.54 7.12
CA GLY A 131 -10.77 -2.82 6.64
C GLY A 131 -10.44 -1.59 5.80
N VAL A 132 -9.33 -1.64 5.06
CA VAL A 132 -8.78 -0.60 4.18
C VAL A 132 -9.11 -0.93 2.74
N ALA A 133 -9.41 0.08 1.92
CA ALA A 133 -9.58 -0.11 0.48
C ALA A 133 -8.28 0.19 -0.28
N LEU A 134 -7.80 -0.75 -1.08
CA LEU A 134 -6.75 -0.51 -2.07
C LEU A 134 -7.39 0.15 -3.30
N ILE A 135 -7.27 1.48 -3.41
CA ILE A 135 -8.06 2.26 -4.39
C ILE A 135 -7.29 2.66 -5.64
N GLY A 136 -5.98 2.51 -5.65
CA GLY A 136 -5.12 2.87 -6.77
C GLY A 136 -3.66 2.75 -6.42
N GLY A 137 -2.82 3.13 -7.34
CA GLY A 137 -1.38 3.12 -7.22
C GLY A 137 -0.70 3.43 -8.52
N GLU A 138 0.61 3.23 -8.57
CA GLU A 138 1.45 3.40 -9.76
C GLU A 138 2.37 2.21 -9.92
N THR A 139 2.40 1.64 -11.12
CA THR A 139 3.38 0.61 -11.49
C THR A 139 4.33 1.19 -12.52
N ALA A 140 5.59 1.41 -12.12
CA ALA A 140 6.60 2.03 -12.95
C ALA A 140 7.65 1.01 -13.42
N GLU A 141 7.68 0.73 -14.73
CA GLU A 141 8.75 -0.04 -15.35
C GLU A 141 9.87 0.93 -15.77
N MET A 142 11.02 0.81 -15.13
CA MET A 142 12.17 1.71 -15.30
C MET A 142 13.44 0.92 -15.67
N PRO A 143 13.60 0.56 -16.95
CA PRO A 143 14.75 -0.21 -17.43
C PRO A 143 16.09 0.50 -17.14
N GLY A 144 17.03 -0.26 -16.56
CA GLY A 144 18.37 0.27 -16.23
C GLY A 144 18.44 1.08 -14.93
N PHE A 145 17.32 1.35 -14.26
CA PHE A 145 17.29 1.99 -12.96
C PHE A 145 17.38 0.97 -11.82
N TYR A 146 16.61 -0.12 -11.93
CA TYR A 146 16.70 -1.28 -11.02
C TYR A 146 17.43 -2.43 -11.72
N THR A 147 18.14 -3.23 -10.92
CA THR A 147 18.74 -4.48 -11.39
C THR A 147 17.62 -5.48 -11.75
N GLU A 148 17.86 -6.37 -12.70
CA GLU A 148 16.89 -7.39 -13.09
C GLU A 148 16.50 -8.25 -11.88
N GLY A 149 15.20 -8.41 -11.63
CA GLY A 149 14.65 -9.12 -10.48
C GLY A 149 14.53 -8.28 -9.20
N GLU A 150 15.08 -7.06 -9.17
CA GLU A 150 14.92 -6.13 -8.05
C GLU A 150 13.80 -5.12 -8.32
N TYR A 151 13.13 -4.71 -7.26
CA TYR A 151 12.07 -3.71 -7.28
C TYR A 151 12.05 -2.92 -5.96
N ASP A 152 11.33 -1.82 -5.96
CA ASP A 152 10.97 -1.10 -4.73
C ASP A 152 9.45 -0.95 -4.63
N ILE A 153 8.95 -0.92 -3.40
CA ILE A 153 7.54 -0.71 -3.09
C ILE A 153 7.40 0.30 -1.97
N SER A 154 6.47 1.22 -2.17
CA SER A 154 6.07 2.22 -1.18
C SER A 154 4.55 2.29 -1.13
N GLY A 155 4.01 2.69 0.01
CA GLY A 155 2.58 2.82 0.23
C GLY A 155 2.21 4.13 0.89
N THR A 156 1.07 4.67 0.48
CA THR A 156 0.44 5.82 1.12
C THR A 156 -0.86 5.37 1.74
N ILE A 157 -0.98 5.55 3.05
CA ILE A 157 -2.21 5.29 3.81
C ILE A 157 -2.89 6.61 4.16
N VAL A 158 -4.21 6.62 4.10
CA VAL A 158 -5.04 7.72 4.60
C VAL A 158 -6.06 7.15 5.58
N GLY A 159 -6.18 7.79 6.73
CA GLY A 159 -7.14 7.46 7.77
C GLY A 159 -7.87 8.70 8.27
N VAL A 160 -8.79 8.49 9.20
CA VAL A 160 -9.59 9.55 9.82
C VAL A 160 -9.59 9.41 11.33
N VAL A 161 -9.50 10.54 12.03
CA VAL A 161 -9.65 10.63 13.48
C VAL A 161 -10.57 11.79 13.85
N GLU A 162 -11.36 11.64 14.92
CA GLU A 162 -12.08 12.78 15.50
C GLU A 162 -11.06 13.74 16.12
N LYS A 163 -11.17 15.04 15.82
CA LYS A 163 -10.20 16.06 16.27
C LYS A 163 -9.89 15.98 17.76
N SER A 164 -10.89 15.75 18.60
CA SER A 164 -10.74 15.63 20.06
C SER A 164 -10.12 14.32 20.52
N LYS A 165 -9.88 13.35 19.61
CA LYS A 165 -9.31 12.04 19.90
C LYS A 165 -7.93 11.83 19.29
N ILE A 166 -7.32 12.88 18.75
CA ILE A 166 -5.95 12.81 18.22
C ILE A 166 -5.00 12.43 19.36
N ILE A 167 -4.16 11.44 19.10
CA ILE A 167 -3.09 11.01 19.99
C ILE A 167 -1.79 11.62 19.46
N ASP A 168 -1.24 12.61 20.18
CA ASP A 168 -0.04 13.35 19.81
C ASP A 168 1.02 13.42 20.94
N GLY A 169 0.79 12.65 22.00
CA GLY A 169 1.67 12.60 23.17
C GLY A 169 1.41 13.68 24.22
N THR A 170 0.56 14.68 23.96
CA THR A 170 0.32 15.78 24.90
C THR A 170 -0.37 15.35 26.20
N ASN A 171 -1.05 14.22 26.19
CA ASN A 171 -1.75 13.65 27.33
C ASN A 171 -0.94 12.62 28.13
N VAL A 172 0.33 12.39 27.77
CA VAL A 172 1.21 11.46 28.50
C VAL A 172 1.65 12.10 29.81
N ASN A 173 1.46 11.39 30.93
CA ASN A 173 1.71 11.89 32.28
C ASN A 173 2.63 10.96 33.08
N LEU A 174 3.23 11.53 34.15
CA LEU A 174 3.96 10.72 35.14
C LEU A 174 2.99 9.74 35.82
N GLY A 175 3.34 8.48 35.80
CA GLY A 175 2.54 7.38 36.35
C GLY A 175 1.79 6.57 35.29
N ASP A 176 1.84 6.96 34.01
CA ASP A 176 1.31 6.15 32.93
C ASP A 176 2.09 4.83 32.80
N VAL A 177 1.39 3.77 32.44
CA VAL A 177 1.95 2.42 32.35
C VAL A 177 2.41 2.16 30.92
N LEU A 178 3.65 1.68 30.77
CA LEU A 178 4.18 1.20 29.50
C LEU A 178 3.75 -0.24 29.26
N ILE A 179 3.13 -0.48 28.10
CA ILE A 179 2.71 -1.81 27.66
C ILE A 179 3.55 -2.21 26.46
N GLY A 180 4.25 -3.33 26.56
CA GLY A 180 5.03 -3.91 25.46
C GLY A 180 4.33 -5.11 24.85
N PHE A 181 4.32 -5.19 23.53
CA PHE A 181 3.90 -6.40 22.80
C PHE A 181 5.11 -7.32 22.63
N LYS A 182 4.92 -8.61 22.91
CA LYS A 182 5.98 -9.60 22.68
C LYS A 182 6.22 -9.74 21.17
N SER A 183 7.48 -9.64 20.76
CA SER A 183 7.88 -9.98 19.39
C SER A 183 7.73 -11.48 19.14
N VAL A 184 7.29 -11.85 17.93
CA VAL A 184 7.21 -13.24 17.47
C VAL A 184 8.26 -13.56 16.42
N GLY A 185 9.23 -12.68 16.22
CA GLY A 185 10.29 -12.78 15.21
C GLY A 185 10.04 -11.88 14.00
N LEU A 186 10.95 -12.00 13.02
CA LEU A 186 10.85 -11.33 11.73
C LEU A 186 10.14 -12.22 10.72
#